data_4c9b62c6c771164b8443dd0eb1bf00ee
#
_entry.id   4c9b62c6c771164b8443dd0eb1bf00ee
#
_cell.length_a   1.000
_cell.length_b   1.000
_cell.length_c   1.000
_cell.angle_alpha   90.00
_cell.angle_beta   90.00
_cell.angle_gamma   90.00
#
_symmetry.space_group_name_H-M   'P 1'
#
loop_
_entity.id
_entity.type
_entity.pdbx_description
1 polymer ?
#
loop_
_entity_poly.entity_id
_entity_poly.type
_entity_poly.pdbx_seq_one_letter_code
_entity_poly.pdbx_strand_id
1 'polypeptide(L)'
;MGADNISLAEQILRISNKLIFLEKKSIVKHGDLKLYPSEIHLIDVIAKGQDINASKMAARLGVTKGAVSQTLARLEKKGVLNKTKDPQNRNELTVHFTPLGKKVLEEQRKLRTTFYEEYAKYFSNMPEKEEAIIMGFLKKMGELFDGLK
;
A
#
# COMPACT_ATOMS: atom_id res chain seq x y z
N MET A 1 -17.44 15.79 -25.90
CA MET A 1 -16.26 15.14 -25.34
C MET A 1 -15.35 14.77 -26.51
N GLY A 2 -14.13 15.31 -26.57
CA GLY A 2 -13.23 15.05 -27.67
C GLY A 2 -12.69 13.62 -27.64
N ALA A 3 -12.38 13.06 -28.81
CA ALA A 3 -11.78 11.73 -28.96
C ALA A 3 -10.49 11.57 -28.12
N ASP A 4 -9.74 12.64 -27.91
CA ASP A 4 -8.51 12.67 -27.12
C ASP A 4 -8.73 12.41 -25.62
N ASN A 5 -9.88 12.84 -25.06
CA ASN A 5 -10.22 12.60 -23.65
C ASN A 5 -10.59 11.14 -23.40
N ILE A 6 -11.20 10.48 -24.36
CA ILE A 6 -11.51 9.02 -24.27
C ILE A 6 -10.20 8.24 -24.33
N SER A 7 -9.28 8.62 -25.22
CA SER A 7 -7.96 7.98 -25.35
C SER A 7 -7.15 8.06 -24.05
N LEU A 8 -7.16 9.21 -23.36
CA LEU A 8 -6.48 9.37 -22.08
C LEU A 8 -7.08 8.46 -20.98
N ALA A 9 -8.41 8.43 -20.89
CA ALA A 9 -9.11 7.57 -19.92
C ALA A 9 -8.82 6.07 -20.18
N GLU A 10 -8.80 5.64 -21.45
CA GLU A 10 -8.45 4.29 -21.84
C GLU A 10 -7.00 3.92 -21.45
N GLN A 11 -6.04 4.83 -21.63
CA GLN A 11 -4.66 4.62 -21.23
C GLN A 11 -4.52 4.48 -19.71
N ILE A 12 -5.23 5.30 -18.94
CA ILE A 12 -5.24 5.22 -17.47
C ILE A 12 -5.77 3.85 -17.03
N LEU A 13 -6.93 3.42 -17.56
CA LEU A 13 -7.52 2.12 -17.25
C LEU A 13 -6.60 0.97 -17.64
N ARG A 14 -5.94 1.06 -18.78
CA ARG A 14 -4.99 0.04 -19.24
C ARG A 14 -3.78 -0.09 -18.32
N ILE A 15 -3.21 1.04 -17.87
CA ILE A 15 -2.08 1.04 -16.92
C ILE A 15 -2.53 0.52 -15.56
N SER A 16 -3.69 0.98 -15.07
CA SER A 16 -4.27 0.52 -13.80
C SER A 16 -4.50 -0.99 -13.80
N ASN A 17 -5.07 -1.54 -14.87
CA ASN A 17 -5.28 -2.98 -15.00
C ASN A 17 -3.97 -3.77 -15.03
N LYS A 18 -2.92 -3.24 -15.68
CA LYS A 18 -1.57 -3.84 -15.65
C LYS A 18 -0.99 -3.85 -14.24
N LEU A 19 -1.10 -2.75 -13.50
CA LEU A 19 -0.63 -2.65 -12.12
C LEU A 19 -1.35 -3.66 -11.22
N ILE A 20 -2.69 -3.72 -11.28
CA ILE A 20 -3.48 -4.69 -10.53
C ILE A 20 -3.09 -6.13 -10.86
N PHE A 21 -2.84 -6.44 -12.14
CA PHE A 21 -2.43 -7.77 -12.57
C PHE A 21 -1.03 -8.15 -12.04
N LEU A 22 -0.08 -7.22 -12.10
CA LEU A 22 1.26 -7.40 -11.56
C LEU A 22 1.21 -7.57 -10.05
N GLU A 23 0.41 -6.75 -9.37
CA GLU A 23 0.23 -6.81 -7.92
C GLU A 23 -0.34 -8.17 -7.49
N LYS A 24 -1.38 -8.68 -8.13
CA LYS A 24 -1.95 -10.00 -7.83
C LYS A 24 -0.95 -11.15 -7.96
N LYS A 25 0.06 -11.00 -8.80
CA LYS A 25 1.15 -11.97 -8.99
C LYS A 25 2.33 -11.77 -8.04
N SER A 26 2.44 -10.61 -7.39
CA SER A 26 3.57 -10.30 -6.49
C SER A 26 3.37 -10.96 -5.13
N ILE A 27 3.72 -12.24 -5.06
CA ILE A 27 3.89 -12.94 -3.78
C ILE A 27 5.33 -12.70 -3.35
N VAL A 28 5.50 -12.04 -2.21
CA VAL A 28 6.82 -11.85 -1.61
C VAL A 28 7.15 -13.09 -0.79
N LYS A 29 8.31 -13.66 -1.07
CA LYS A 29 8.84 -14.82 -0.34
C LYS A 29 9.98 -14.39 0.57
N HIS A 30 9.91 -14.79 1.83
CA HIS A 30 10.99 -14.67 2.81
C HIS A 30 11.24 -16.06 3.41
N GLY A 31 12.21 -16.81 2.88
CA GLY A 31 12.35 -18.24 3.13
C GLY A 31 11.08 -18.99 2.73
N ASP A 32 10.48 -19.74 3.64
CA ASP A 32 9.22 -20.47 3.42
C ASP A 32 7.98 -19.57 3.58
N LEU A 33 8.15 -18.36 4.13
CA LEU A 33 7.06 -17.42 4.34
C LEU A 33 6.62 -16.81 3.01
N LYS A 34 5.32 -16.91 2.72
CA LYS A 34 4.69 -16.27 1.56
C LYS A 34 3.78 -15.13 2.04
N LEU A 35 4.02 -13.92 1.55
CA LEU A 35 3.22 -12.74 1.84
C LEU A 35 2.50 -12.26 0.58
N TYR A 36 1.21 -12.03 0.71
CA TYR A 36 0.34 -11.56 -0.35
C TYR A 36 0.28 -10.02 -0.37
N PRO A 37 -0.10 -9.39 -1.47
CA PRO A 37 -0.16 -7.93 -1.60
C PRO A 37 -0.92 -7.24 -0.46
N SER A 38 -2.09 -7.73 -0.09
CA SER A 38 -2.87 -7.17 1.03
C SER A 38 -2.15 -7.19 2.37
N GLU A 39 -1.29 -8.19 2.59
CA GLU A 39 -0.46 -8.33 3.79
C GLU A 39 0.71 -7.34 3.76
N ILE A 40 1.34 -7.18 2.60
CA ILE A 40 2.43 -6.20 2.39
C ILE A 40 1.91 -4.77 2.57
N HIS A 41 0.76 -4.43 1.98
CA HIS A 41 0.15 -3.10 2.16
C HIS A 41 -0.17 -2.81 3.63
N LEU A 42 -0.69 -3.80 4.36
CA LEU A 42 -0.98 -3.64 5.78
C LEU A 42 0.30 -3.46 6.62
N ILE A 43 1.36 -4.24 6.33
CA ILE A 43 2.69 -4.07 6.94
C ILE A 43 3.19 -2.64 6.73
N ASP A 44 3.06 -2.10 5.52
CA ASP A 44 3.48 -0.74 5.20
C ASP A 44 2.69 0.33 5.96
N VAL A 45 1.39 0.15 6.09
CA VAL A 45 0.53 1.09 6.83
C VAL A 45 0.90 1.07 8.30
N ILE A 46 1.13 -0.11 8.90
CA ILE A 46 1.55 -0.25 10.29
C ILE A 46 2.93 0.39 10.51
N ALA A 47 3.88 0.18 9.59
CA ALA A 47 5.23 0.70 9.72
C ALA A 47 5.32 2.24 9.62
N LYS A 48 4.39 2.88 8.94
CA LYS A 48 4.34 4.35 8.73
C LYS A 48 3.53 5.09 9.78
N GLY A 49 2.74 4.39 10.58
CA GLY A 49 1.81 5.02 11.49
C GLY A 49 2.20 4.90 12.94
N GLN A 50 2.07 6.00 13.70
CA GLN A 50 1.92 6.02 15.14
C GLN A 50 0.41 6.02 15.42
N ASP A 51 -0.05 5.31 16.44
CA ASP A 51 -1.46 5.21 16.87
C ASP A 51 -2.45 4.74 15.78
N ILE A 52 -2.15 3.60 15.17
CA ILE A 52 -3.01 3.05 14.12
C ILE A 52 -3.96 2.01 14.70
N ASN A 53 -5.25 2.33 14.71
CA ASN A 53 -6.31 1.37 14.97
C ASN A 53 -6.89 0.77 13.67
N ALA A 54 -7.68 -0.30 13.79
CA ALA A 54 -8.26 -0.99 12.64
C ALA A 54 -9.07 -0.08 11.70
N SER A 55 -9.73 0.95 12.25
CA SER A 55 -10.50 1.92 11.45
C SER A 55 -9.60 2.80 10.60
N LYS A 56 -8.52 3.33 11.17
CA LYS A 56 -7.53 4.15 10.45
C LYS A 56 -6.80 3.34 9.38
N MET A 57 -6.45 2.07 9.69
CA MET A 57 -5.86 1.15 8.71
C MET A 57 -6.82 0.89 7.54
N ALA A 58 -8.09 0.63 7.83
CA ALA A 58 -9.13 0.40 6.83
C ALA A 58 -9.31 1.61 5.90
N ALA A 59 -9.37 2.82 6.48
CA ALA A 59 -9.47 4.05 5.71
C ALA A 59 -8.26 4.28 4.80
N ARG A 60 -7.03 4.08 5.31
CA ARG A 60 -5.80 4.23 4.53
C ARG A 60 -5.69 3.23 3.39
N LEU A 61 -6.17 2.01 3.58
CA LEU A 61 -6.13 0.95 2.57
C LEU A 61 -7.35 0.95 1.64
N GLY A 62 -8.39 1.75 1.93
CA GLY A 62 -9.63 1.74 1.17
C GLY A 62 -10.41 0.43 1.27
N VAL A 63 -10.32 -0.28 2.40
CA VAL A 63 -10.97 -1.58 2.64
C VAL A 63 -11.84 -1.53 3.89
N THR A 64 -12.57 -2.62 4.18
CA THR A 64 -13.40 -2.72 5.39
C THR A 64 -12.55 -3.05 6.64
N LYS A 65 -13.04 -2.69 7.82
CA LYS A 65 -12.43 -3.10 9.11
C LYS A 65 -12.32 -4.63 9.23
N GLY A 66 -13.30 -5.35 8.72
CA GLY A 66 -13.30 -6.82 8.70
C GLY A 66 -12.14 -7.37 7.87
N ALA A 67 -11.88 -6.80 6.70
CA ALA A 67 -10.74 -7.18 5.85
C ALA A 67 -9.40 -6.91 6.55
N VAL A 68 -9.26 -5.77 7.24
CA VAL A 68 -8.08 -5.46 8.06
C VAL A 68 -7.90 -6.49 9.17
N SER A 69 -8.96 -6.79 9.92
CA SER A 69 -8.92 -7.75 11.02
C SER A 69 -8.51 -9.15 10.56
N GLN A 70 -9.03 -9.60 9.42
CA GLN A 70 -8.64 -10.87 8.79
C GLN A 70 -7.18 -10.88 8.36
N THR A 71 -6.69 -9.79 7.78
CA THR A 71 -5.30 -9.67 7.33
C THR A 71 -4.34 -9.63 8.52
N LEU A 72 -4.69 -8.91 9.59
CA LEU A 72 -3.94 -8.92 10.85
C LEU A 72 -3.87 -10.33 11.46
N ALA A 73 -4.98 -11.08 11.44
CA ALA A 73 -5.00 -12.46 11.94
C ALA A 73 -4.08 -13.39 11.12
N ARG A 74 -4.05 -13.22 9.80
CA ARG A 74 -3.13 -13.97 8.94
C ARG A 74 -1.66 -13.63 9.21
N LEU A 75 -1.33 -12.36 9.37
CA LEU A 75 0.04 -11.90 9.68
C LEU A 75 0.50 -12.38 11.06
N GLU A 76 -0.40 -12.40 12.05
CA GLU A 76 -0.14 -12.97 13.37
C GLU A 76 0.10 -14.49 13.30
N LYS A 77 -0.74 -15.23 12.59
CA LYS A 77 -0.55 -16.67 12.34
C LYS A 77 0.77 -16.97 11.62
N LYS A 78 1.23 -16.09 10.76
CA LYS A 78 2.51 -16.17 10.05
C LYS A 78 3.71 -15.74 10.91
N GLY A 79 3.49 -15.31 12.14
CA GLY A 79 4.53 -14.87 13.06
C GLY A 79 5.18 -13.53 12.69
N VAL A 80 4.53 -12.73 11.83
CA VAL A 80 5.03 -11.42 11.40
C VAL A 80 4.69 -10.33 12.41
N LEU A 81 3.51 -10.43 13.02
CA LEU A 81 2.97 -9.47 13.98
C LEU A 81 2.51 -10.18 15.25
N ASN A 82 2.55 -9.44 16.35
CA ASN A 82 1.86 -9.76 17.59
C ASN A 82 0.80 -8.70 17.87
N LYS A 83 -0.37 -9.14 18.35
CA LYS A 83 -1.45 -8.26 18.79
C LYS A 83 -1.50 -8.27 20.31
N THR A 84 -1.54 -7.08 20.91
CA THR A 84 -1.79 -6.90 22.33
C THR A 84 -3.00 -6.02 22.52
N LYS A 85 -3.81 -6.30 23.53
CA LYS A 85 -4.90 -5.41 23.91
C LYS A 85 -4.32 -4.34 24.85
N ASP A 86 -4.72 -3.09 24.65
CA ASP A 86 -4.37 -2.03 25.58
C ASP A 86 -5.04 -2.35 26.95
N PRO A 87 -4.27 -2.44 28.06
CA PRO A 87 -4.83 -2.67 29.38
C PRO A 87 -5.82 -1.59 29.84
N GLN A 88 -5.64 -0.36 29.36
CA GLN A 88 -6.43 0.80 29.73
C GLN A 88 -7.64 1.02 28.79
N ASN A 89 -7.53 0.56 27.53
CA ASN A 89 -8.58 0.66 26.53
C ASN A 89 -8.76 -0.67 25.79
N ARG A 90 -9.65 -1.54 26.31
CA ARG A 90 -9.90 -2.87 25.74
C ARG A 90 -10.36 -2.88 24.28
N ASN A 91 -10.77 -1.73 23.75
CA ASN A 91 -11.18 -1.56 22.36
C ASN A 91 -10.03 -1.15 21.43
N GLU A 92 -8.87 -0.79 21.97
CA GLU A 92 -7.68 -0.48 21.18
C GLU A 92 -6.75 -1.68 21.07
N LEU A 93 -6.50 -2.07 19.84
CA LEU A 93 -5.60 -3.14 19.47
C LEU A 93 -4.23 -2.54 19.16
N THR A 94 -3.23 -2.86 19.93
CA THR A 94 -1.84 -2.49 19.63
C THR A 94 -1.18 -3.63 18.85
N VAL A 95 -0.50 -3.28 17.77
CA VAL A 95 0.15 -4.22 16.86
C VAL A 95 1.66 -3.96 16.87
N HIS A 96 2.43 -5.02 17.08
CA HIS A 96 3.89 -4.96 17.12
C HIS A 96 4.52 -5.94 16.13
N PHE A 97 5.59 -5.51 15.47
CA PHE A 97 6.39 -6.40 14.63
C PHE A 97 7.22 -7.36 15.49
N THR A 98 7.15 -8.66 15.16
CA THR A 98 8.08 -9.66 15.69
C THR A 98 9.49 -9.46 15.10
N PRO A 99 10.53 -10.17 15.58
CA PRO A 99 11.84 -10.19 14.93
C PRO A 99 11.77 -10.61 13.44
N LEU A 100 10.91 -11.59 13.12
CA LEU A 100 10.63 -11.97 11.72
C LEU A 100 9.97 -10.83 10.95
N GLY A 101 8.97 -10.18 11.55
CA GLY A 101 8.28 -9.04 10.93
C GLY A 101 9.21 -7.86 10.67
N LYS A 102 10.18 -7.59 11.54
CA LYS A 102 11.20 -6.55 11.32
C LYS A 102 12.10 -6.87 10.13
N LYS A 103 12.52 -8.16 9.98
CA LYS A 103 13.29 -8.60 8.81
C LYS A 103 12.50 -8.43 7.51
N VAL A 104 11.25 -8.88 7.50
CA VAL A 104 10.34 -8.70 6.35
C VAL A 104 10.21 -7.23 5.98
N LEU A 105 9.98 -6.36 6.97
CA LEU A 105 9.86 -4.92 6.76
C LEU A 105 11.14 -4.31 6.15
N GLU A 106 12.31 -4.72 6.63
CA GLU A 106 13.59 -4.24 6.11
C GLU A 106 13.80 -4.66 4.65
N GLU A 107 13.50 -5.91 4.31
CA GLU A 107 13.59 -6.39 2.92
C GLU A 107 12.61 -5.65 2.00
N GLN A 108 11.39 -5.40 2.47
CA GLN A 108 10.41 -4.62 1.72
C GLN A 108 10.86 -3.16 1.50
N ARG A 109 11.51 -2.56 2.50
CA ARG A 109 12.08 -1.22 2.36
C ARG A 109 13.18 -1.19 1.30
N LYS A 110 14.10 -2.16 1.30
CA LYS A 110 15.16 -2.25 0.29
C LYS A 110 14.62 -2.39 -1.12
N LEU A 111 13.67 -3.31 -1.34
CA LEU A 111 13.02 -3.50 -2.63
C LEU A 111 12.32 -2.21 -3.10
N ARG A 112 11.64 -1.53 -2.19
CA ARG A 112 10.95 -0.27 -2.49
C ARG A 112 11.94 0.84 -2.84
N THR A 113 13.04 0.97 -2.07
CA THR A 113 14.07 1.98 -2.33
C THR A 113 14.64 1.79 -3.73
N THR A 114 15.02 0.56 -4.11
CA THR A 114 15.50 0.25 -5.46
C THR A 114 14.49 0.64 -6.54
N PHE A 115 13.21 0.34 -6.32
CA PHE A 115 12.14 0.71 -7.25
C PHE A 115 12.01 2.24 -7.39
N TYR A 116 12.01 2.97 -6.26
CA TYR A 116 11.93 4.44 -6.30
C TYR A 116 13.17 5.08 -6.95
N GLU A 117 14.36 4.54 -6.72
CA GLU A 117 15.58 5.01 -7.37
C GLU A 117 15.53 4.84 -8.90
N GLU A 118 15.01 3.72 -9.38
CA GLU A 118 14.80 3.48 -10.81
C GLU A 118 13.81 4.50 -11.42
N TYR A 119 12.68 4.75 -10.73
CA TYR A 119 11.71 5.76 -11.16
C TYR A 119 12.29 7.17 -11.08
N ALA A 120 13.03 7.49 -10.02
CA ALA A 120 13.68 8.81 -9.87
C ALA A 120 14.65 9.06 -11.01
N LYS A 121 15.43 8.07 -11.44
CA LYS A 121 16.31 8.18 -12.63
C LYS A 121 15.51 8.46 -13.90
N TYR A 122 14.39 7.76 -14.08
CA TYR A 122 13.53 7.96 -15.26
C TYR A 122 12.98 9.39 -15.33
N PHE A 123 12.61 9.96 -14.18
CA PHE A 123 12.03 11.31 -14.11
C PHE A 123 13.05 12.43 -13.84
N SER A 124 14.33 12.11 -13.59
CA SER A 124 15.36 13.10 -13.22
C SER A 124 15.58 14.23 -14.24
N ASN A 125 15.25 13.99 -15.50
CA ASN A 125 15.39 14.96 -16.59
C ASN A 125 14.05 15.60 -17.00
N MET A 126 12.97 15.34 -16.24
CA MET A 126 11.65 15.92 -16.53
C MET A 126 11.66 17.42 -16.16
N PRO A 127 11.23 18.31 -17.05
CA PRO A 127 11.06 19.73 -16.70
C PRO A 127 10.06 19.90 -15.54
N GLU A 128 10.37 20.78 -14.60
CA GLU A 128 9.54 21.07 -13.42
C GLU A 128 8.07 21.37 -13.77
N LYS A 129 7.87 22.03 -14.92
CA LYS A 129 6.55 22.36 -15.42
C LYS A 129 5.72 21.12 -15.82
N GLU A 130 6.38 20.12 -16.40
CA GLU A 130 5.74 18.84 -16.77
C GLU A 130 5.45 18.00 -15.52
N GLU A 131 6.37 17.97 -14.58
CA GLU A 131 6.17 17.31 -13.28
C GLU A 131 4.97 17.90 -12.55
N ALA A 132 4.84 19.22 -12.47
CA ALA A 132 3.72 19.89 -11.83
C ALA A 132 2.37 19.57 -12.49
N ILE A 133 2.31 19.43 -13.82
CA ILE A 133 1.11 19.03 -14.56
C ILE A 133 0.73 17.58 -14.20
N ILE A 134 1.69 16.67 -14.20
CA ILE A 134 1.46 15.26 -13.87
C ILE A 134 1.00 15.12 -12.43
N MET A 135 1.66 15.79 -11.48
CA MET A 135 1.28 15.78 -10.06
C MET A 135 -0.13 16.33 -9.84
N GLY A 136 -0.48 17.42 -10.51
CA GLY A 136 -1.82 18.01 -10.47
C GLY A 136 -2.88 17.06 -11.01
N PHE A 137 -2.60 16.35 -12.09
CA PHE A 137 -3.48 15.34 -12.67
C PHE A 137 -3.66 14.13 -11.70
N LEU A 138 -2.59 13.59 -11.18
CA LEU A 138 -2.64 12.45 -10.23
C LEU A 138 -3.43 12.80 -8.96
N LYS A 139 -3.26 14.03 -8.45
CA LYS A 139 -4.05 14.52 -7.31
C LYS A 139 -5.53 14.54 -7.61
N LYS A 140 -5.94 15.12 -8.75
CA LYS A 140 -7.36 15.16 -9.16
C LYS A 140 -7.95 13.76 -9.36
N MET A 141 -7.18 12.84 -9.91
CA MET A 141 -7.61 11.45 -10.05
C MET A 141 -7.84 10.78 -8.68
N GLY A 142 -6.94 11.01 -7.72
CA GLY A 142 -7.12 10.52 -6.35
C GLY A 142 -8.41 11.05 -5.71
N GLU A 143 -8.66 12.35 -5.81
CA GLU A 143 -9.88 13.00 -5.29
C GLU A 143 -11.16 12.43 -5.95
N LEU A 144 -11.11 12.16 -7.27
CA LEU A 144 -12.22 11.54 -8.00
C LEU A 144 -12.53 10.14 -7.45
N PHE A 145 -11.52 9.30 -7.25
CA PHE A 145 -11.71 7.94 -6.72
C PHE A 145 -12.19 7.94 -5.27
N ASP A 146 -11.77 8.89 -4.47
CA ASP A 146 -12.26 9.04 -3.09
C ASP A 146 -13.74 9.44 -3.04
N GLY A 147 -14.25 10.17 -4.04
CA GLY A 147 -15.65 10.56 -4.17
C GLY A 147 -16.58 9.46 -4.70
N LEU A 148 -16.03 8.34 -5.20
CA LEU A 148 -16.81 7.20 -5.72
C LEU A 148 -17.10 6.11 -4.68
N LYS A 149 -16.70 6.32 -3.41
CA LYS A 149 -16.92 5.36 -2.29
C LYS A 149 -18.30 5.48 -1.67
#